data_ef82e084a1904c305ba6bee58153699a
#
_entry.id   ef82e084a1904c305ba6bee58153699a
#
_cell.length_a   1.000
_cell.length_b   1.000
_cell.length_c   1.000
_cell.angle_alpha   90.00
_cell.angle_beta   90.00
_cell.angle_gamma   90.00
#
_symmetry.space_group_name_H-M   'P 1'
#
loop_
_entity.id
_entity.type
_entity.pdbx_description
1 polymer ?
#
loop_
_entity_poly.entity_id
_entity_poly.type
_entity_poly.pdbx_seq_one_letter_code
_entity_poly.pdbx_strand_id
1 'polypeptide(L)'
;MNSSNQKHIALISVHGDPAIEIGKEEAGGQNVYVRYVGEALAQLGWQVDMFTRKASAAQETIVEHCPNCRTIRLTAGPEEFVPRDNIFGYAPEFVQQILNFQQQSGVKYSLVHTNYWISSWVGMQLSKIQGSKQVHTYHSLGAVKYKSVSTIPLIAKTRLAVEKEVLETAERIVATSPQEKQHMRSLVSTKGNIDIIPCGTDIHKYGSSSREQARIELGIDPETKVVFYVGRFDERKGIETLVRAVGQSKLRGKADLKLIIGGGSRPGHSDGMERSRIESIVDELEMSDFTLFPGRLGDDILPVYFSAADVCVVPSHYEPFGLVAIEAMASGTPVVASDVGGLQFTVVPEETGLLAPAKDEVAFAAAIDRILSNPTWRDQLGQAARKRVETKFSWEGVASQLTELYTELLEQPVEVPTTATTAVSA
;
A
#
# COMPACT_ATOMS: atom_id res chain seq x y z
N MET A 1 -28.98 32.40 -0.58
CA MET A 1 -28.35 31.44 0.38
C MET A 1 -27.29 30.73 -0.40
N ASN A 2 -26.02 31.03 -0.13
CA ASN A 2 -24.91 30.47 -0.85
C ASN A 2 -24.89 28.94 -0.63
N SER A 3 -25.04 28.16 -1.71
CA SER A 3 -24.63 26.77 -1.71
C SER A 3 -23.15 26.74 -1.33
N SER A 4 -22.85 26.34 -0.10
CA SER A 4 -21.49 26.07 0.36
C SER A 4 -20.84 25.21 -0.71
N ASN A 5 -19.67 25.65 -1.19
CA ASN A 5 -18.83 24.93 -2.14
C ASN A 5 -18.29 23.68 -1.41
N GLN A 6 -19.19 22.67 -1.25
CA GLN A 6 -18.90 21.46 -0.53
C GLN A 6 -17.87 20.67 -1.35
N LYS A 7 -16.69 20.50 -0.80
CA LYS A 7 -15.57 19.85 -1.49
C LYS A 7 -15.88 18.35 -1.62
N HIS A 8 -16.45 17.93 -2.74
CA HIS A 8 -16.73 16.52 -3.05
C HIS A 8 -15.61 15.90 -3.88
N ILE A 9 -15.16 14.71 -3.49
CA ILE A 9 -14.20 13.92 -4.25
C ILE A 9 -14.65 12.47 -4.38
N ALA A 10 -14.39 11.88 -5.56
CA ALA A 10 -14.48 10.44 -5.77
C ALA A 10 -13.08 9.81 -5.70
N LEU A 11 -12.86 8.91 -4.74
CA LEU A 11 -11.71 8.01 -4.75
C LEU A 11 -12.12 6.72 -5.47
N ILE A 12 -11.45 6.37 -6.55
CA ILE A 12 -11.81 5.19 -7.37
C ILE A 12 -10.79 4.09 -7.20
N SER A 13 -11.24 2.93 -6.70
CA SER A 13 -10.43 1.74 -6.47
C SER A 13 -11.18 0.49 -6.91
N VAL A 14 -11.23 0.24 -8.23
CA VAL A 14 -12.13 -0.76 -8.84
C VAL A 14 -12.00 -2.16 -8.24
N HIS A 15 -10.78 -2.63 -7.97
CA HIS A 15 -10.52 -3.98 -7.44
C HIS A 15 -10.10 -4.01 -5.97
N GLY A 16 -9.71 -2.89 -5.40
CA GLY A 16 -9.25 -2.78 -4.01
C GLY A 16 -10.34 -2.18 -3.14
N ASP A 17 -11.23 -3.00 -2.59
CA ASP A 17 -12.37 -2.57 -1.76
C ASP A 17 -11.89 -1.91 -0.46
N PRO A 18 -12.12 -0.59 -0.25
CA PRO A 18 -11.70 0.10 0.98
C PRO A 18 -12.44 -0.37 2.23
N ALA A 19 -13.60 -0.99 2.08
CA ALA A 19 -14.41 -1.51 3.19
C ALA A 19 -14.14 -3.00 3.47
N ILE A 20 -13.10 -3.59 2.88
CA ILE A 20 -12.68 -4.94 3.25
C ILE A 20 -11.98 -4.90 4.60
N GLU A 21 -12.21 -5.92 5.41
CA GLU A 21 -11.52 -6.08 6.70
C GLU A 21 -10.01 -6.27 6.48
N ILE A 22 -9.23 -5.43 7.14
CA ILE A 22 -7.77 -5.47 7.05
C ILE A 22 -7.25 -6.85 7.49
N GLY A 23 -6.26 -7.37 6.75
CA GLY A 23 -5.72 -8.71 6.97
C GLY A 23 -6.47 -9.83 6.27
N LYS A 24 -7.65 -9.62 5.65
CA LYS A 24 -8.22 -10.60 4.72
C LYS A 24 -7.30 -10.76 3.50
N GLU A 25 -7.38 -11.93 2.87
CA GLU A 25 -6.43 -12.36 1.83
C GLU A 25 -6.37 -11.43 0.62
N GLU A 26 -7.46 -10.72 0.33
CA GLU A 26 -7.54 -9.73 -0.74
C GLU A 26 -7.21 -8.31 -0.27
N ALA A 27 -7.13 -8.09 1.03
CA ALA A 27 -6.70 -6.82 1.59
C ALA A 27 -5.21 -6.62 1.35
N GLY A 28 -4.86 -5.47 0.83
CA GLY A 28 -3.47 -5.08 0.56
C GLY A 28 -3.26 -3.60 0.80
N GLY A 29 -2.04 -3.14 0.60
CA GLY A 29 -1.69 -1.74 0.84
C GLY A 29 -2.58 -0.71 0.12
N GLN A 30 -3.13 -1.05 -1.05
CA GLN A 30 -4.05 -0.16 -1.76
C GLN A 30 -5.39 0.02 -1.02
N ASN A 31 -5.96 -1.06 -0.47
CA ASN A 31 -7.22 -1.01 0.29
C ASN A 31 -7.05 -0.12 1.53
N VAL A 32 -5.95 -0.33 2.25
CA VAL A 32 -5.54 0.47 3.43
C VAL A 32 -5.36 1.94 3.05
N TYR A 33 -4.58 2.21 2.00
CA TYR A 33 -4.32 3.58 1.52
C TYR A 33 -5.62 4.32 1.18
N VAL A 34 -6.49 3.73 0.35
CA VAL A 34 -7.72 4.40 -0.11
C VAL A 34 -8.65 4.70 1.06
N ARG A 35 -8.80 3.75 1.99
CA ARG A 35 -9.63 3.92 3.18
C ARG A 35 -9.12 5.05 4.07
N TYR A 36 -7.87 4.98 4.52
CA TYR A 36 -7.34 5.97 5.47
C TYR A 36 -7.17 7.36 4.85
N VAL A 37 -6.82 7.45 3.56
CA VAL A 37 -6.85 8.72 2.83
C VAL A 37 -8.26 9.29 2.80
N GLY A 38 -9.28 8.46 2.53
CA GLY A 38 -10.68 8.88 2.55
C GLY A 38 -11.12 9.43 3.91
N GLU A 39 -10.84 8.68 4.98
CA GLU A 39 -11.17 9.08 6.35
C GLU A 39 -10.44 10.38 6.77
N ALA A 40 -9.15 10.50 6.45
CA ALA A 40 -8.37 11.69 6.78
C ALA A 40 -8.79 12.94 5.96
N LEU A 41 -9.15 12.78 4.69
CA LEU A 41 -9.72 13.86 3.88
C LEU A 41 -11.08 14.32 4.44
N ALA A 42 -11.91 13.39 4.92
CA ALA A 42 -13.20 13.73 5.53
C ALA A 42 -13.03 14.56 6.80
N GLN A 43 -12.00 14.27 7.62
CA GLN A 43 -11.64 15.10 8.79
C GLN A 43 -11.21 16.52 8.40
N LEU A 44 -10.68 16.72 7.18
CA LEU A 44 -10.35 18.02 6.62
C LEU A 44 -11.54 18.69 5.89
N GLY A 45 -12.74 18.16 6.04
CA GLY A 45 -13.99 18.73 5.54
C GLY A 45 -14.36 18.36 4.09
N TRP A 46 -13.72 17.34 3.51
CA TRP A 46 -14.15 16.80 2.23
C TRP A 46 -15.34 15.85 2.41
N GLN A 47 -16.22 15.81 1.41
CA GLN A 47 -17.18 14.71 1.20
C GLN A 47 -16.51 13.68 0.31
N VAL A 48 -16.31 12.48 0.83
CA VAL A 48 -15.52 11.44 0.16
C VAL A 48 -16.37 10.22 -0.15
N ASP A 49 -16.56 9.96 -1.43
CA ASP A 49 -17.19 8.74 -1.94
C ASP A 49 -16.09 7.82 -2.53
N MET A 50 -15.89 6.66 -1.93
CA MET A 50 -14.91 5.66 -2.38
C MET A 50 -15.61 4.59 -3.21
N PHE A 51 -15.38 4.59 -4.52
CA PHE A 51 -16.01 3.65 -5.45
C PHE A 51 -15.18 2.39 -5.65
N THR A 52 -15.83 1.24 -5.50
CA THR A 52 -15.24 -0.07 -5.76
C THR A 52 -16.24 -1.01 -6.42
N ARG A 53 -15.74 -2.11 -7.00
CA ARG A 53 -16.59 -3.14 -7.59
C ARG A 53 -17.17 -4.06 -6.52
N LYS A 54 -18.46 -4.36 -6.60
CA LYS A 54 -19.10 -5.36 -5.75
C LYS A 54 -18.64 -6.76 -6.12
N ALA A 55 -18.01 -7.45 -5.20
CA ALA A 55 -17.40 -8.77 -5.42
C ALA A 55 -18.21 -9.93 -4.81
N SER A 56 -19.38 -9.65 -4.21
CA SER A 56 -20.30 -10.65 -3.69
C SER A 56 -21.68 -10.02 -3.50
N ALA A 57 -22.73 -10.77 -3.83
CA ALA A 57 -24.13 -10.36 -3.58
C ALA A 57 -24.42 -10.10 -2.08
N ALA A 58 -23.67 -10.75 -1.19
CA ALA A 58 -23.82 -10.57 0.26
C ALA A 58 -23.17 -9.28 0.80
N GLN A 59 -22.37 -8.57 0.00
CA GLN A 59 -21.77 -7.31 0.43
C GLN A 59 -22.79 -6.19 0.47
N GLU A 60 -22.75 -5.37 1.52
CA GLU A 60 -23.48 -4.11 1.59
C GLU A 60 -23.04 -3.17 0.45
N THR A 61 -24.01 -2.50 -0.16
CA THR A 61 -23.74 -1.58 -1.28
C THR A 61 -23.03 -0.31 -0.79
N ILE A 62 -23.41 0.21 0.37
CA ILE A 62 -22.81 1.41 0.97
C ILE A 62 -22.33 1.07 2.38
N VAL A 63 -21.08 1.42 2.67
CA VAL A 63 -20.49 1.27 4.01
C VAL A 63 -19.97 2.64 4.45
N GLU A 64 -20.57 3.18 5.51
CA GLU A 64 -20.10 4.41 6.14
C GLU A 64 -18.89 4.10 7.05
N HIS A 65 -17.81 4.87 6.92
CA HIS A 65 -16.60 4.72 7.75
C HIS A 65 -16.54 5.77 8.86
N CYS A 66 -16.83 7.01 8.50
CA CYS A 66 -16.94 8.13 9.42
C CYS A 66 -17.84 9.21 8.77
N PRO A 67 -18.21 10.28 9.49
CA PRO A 67 -18.96 11.38 8.88
C PRO A 67 -18.27 11.88 7.61
N ASN A 68 -19.02 11.99 6.53
CA ASN A 68 -18.56 12.42 5.20
C ASN A 68 -17.61 11.46 4.46
N CYS A 69 -17.47 10.20 4.88
CA CYS A 69 -16.62 9.22 4.20
C CYS A 69 -17.32 7.86 4.11
N ARG A 70 -17.54 7.38 2.89
CA ARG A 70 -18.20 6.09 2.65
C ARG A 70 -17.61 5.34 1.46
N THR A 71 -17.70 4.02 1.51
CA THR A 71 -17.46 3.14 0.37
C THR A 71 -18.77 2.83 -0.34
N ILE A 72 -18.79 2.95 -1.66
CA ILE A 72 -19.90 2.64 -2.54
C ILE A 72 -19.47 1.49 -3.45
N ARG A 73 -20.09 0.33 -3.29
CA ARG A 73 -19.86 -0.85 -4.11
C ARG A 73 -20.81 -0.88 -5.29
N LEU A 74 -20.25 -0.78 -6.49
CA LEU A 74 -21.01 -0.77 -7.74
C LEU A 74 -20.95 -2.14 -8.41
N THR A 75 -22.11 -2.61 -8.91
CA THR A 75 -22.18 -3.83 -9.72
C THR A 75 -21.65 -3.54 -11.12
N ALA A 76 -20.54 -4.22 -11.47
CA ALA A 76 -19.95 -4.22 -12.81
C ALA A 76 -19.47 -5.64 -13.10
N GLY A 77 -20.10 -6.33 -14.02
CA GLY A 77 -19.97 -7.78 -14.21
C GLY A 77 -20.65 -8.57 -13.09
N PRO A 78 -20.29 -9.86 -12.88
CA PRO A 78 -20.91 -10.73 -11.90
C PRO A 78 -20.59 -10.29 -10.46
N GLU A 79 -21.58 -10.43 -9.56
CA GLU A 79 -21.39 -10.19 -8.11
C GLU A 79 -20.71 -11.39 -7.44
N GLU A 80 -19.50 -11.69 -7.89
CA GLU A 80 -18.63 -12.74 -7.38
C GLU A 80 -17.16 -12.31 -7.49
N PHE A 81 -16.26 -13.10 -6.90
CA PHE A 81 -14.84 -12.89 -7.07
C PHE A 81 -14.42 -13.03 -8.53
N VAL A 82 -13.78 -12.01 -9.07
CA VAL A 82 -13.17 -12.01 -10.41
C VAL A 82 -11.67 -11.80 -10.25
N PRO A 83 -10.83 -12.68 -10.81
CA PRO A 83 -9.39 -12.47 -10.81
C PRO A 83 -9.02 -11.08 -11.37
N ARG A 84 -8.13 -10.39 -10.69
CA ARG A 84 -7.79 -8.98 -10.97
C ARG A 84 -7.50 -8.70 -12.46
N ASP A 85 -6.81 -9.62 -13.14
CA ASP A 85 -6.45 -9.43 -14.54
C ASP A 85 -7.65 -9.50 -15.50
N ASN A 86 -8.78 -10.05 -15.04
CA ASN A 86 -10.05 -10.15 -15.80
C ASN A 86 -11.00 -8.97 -15.49
N ILE A 87 -10.79 -8.22 -14.40
CA ILE A 87 -11.69 -7.12 -13.99
C ILE A 87 -11.73 -6.00 -15.04
N PHE A 88 -10.65 -5.78 -15.80
CA PHE A 88 -10.59 -4.72 -16.79
C PHE A 88 -11.71 -4.81 -17.85
N GLY A 89 -12.18 -6.02 -18.17
CA GLY A 89 -13.31 -6.24 -19.08
C GLY A 89 -14.62 -5.58 -18.62
N TYR A 90 -14.78 -5.35 -17.32
CA TYR A 90 -15.97 -4.71 -16.73
C TYR A 90 -15.77 -3.20 -16.45
N ALA A 91 -14.61 -2.63 -16.77
CA ALA A 91 -14.34 -1.21 -16.53
C ALA A 91 -15.32 -0.26 -17.26
N PRO A 92 -15.79 -0.52 -18.50
CA PRO A 92 -16.80 0.31 -19.16
C PRO A 92 -18.14 0.31 -18.40
N GLU A 93 -18.60 -0.84 -17.91
CA GLU A 93 -19.80 -0.95 -17.09
C GLU A 93 -19.63 -0.18 -15.77
N PHE A 94 -18.45 -0.28 -15.14
CA PHE A 94 -18.16 0.46 -13.91
C PHE A 94 -18.25 1.98 -14.10
N VAL A 95 -17.77 2.52 -15.23
CA VAL A 95 -17.94 3.93 -15.60
C VAL A 95 -19.42 4.29 -15.67
N GLN A 96 -20.24 3.46 -16.34
CA GLN A 96 -21.68 3.71 -16.46
C GLN A 96 -22.36 3.71 -15.08
N GLN A 97 -21.97 2.82 -14.18
CA GLN A 97 -22.53 2.78 -12.83
C GLN A 97 -22.17 4.01 -12.00
N ILE A 98 -20.96 4.57 -12.14
CA ILE A 98 -20.61 5.85 -11.51
C ILE A 98 -21.50 6.97 -12.05
N LEU A 99 -21.71 7.05 -13.36
CA LEU A 99 -22.59 8.06 -13.98
C LEU A 99 -24.03 7.93 -13.53
N ASN A 100 -24.55 6.70 -13.44
CA ASN A 100 -25.89 6.40 -12.92
C ASN A 100 -26.00 6.84 -11.44
N PHE A 101 -25.00 6.55 -10.61
CA PHE A 101 -24.98 6.98 -9.21
C PHE A 101 -25.01 8.51 -9.10
N GLN A 102 -24.21 9.21 -9.90
CA GLN A 102 -24.23 10.68 -9.93
C GLN A 102 -25.59 11.24 -10.31
N GLN A 103 -26.25 10.63 -11.32
CA GLN A 103 -27.58 11.06 -11.75
C GLN A 103 -28.61 10.84 -10.63
N GLN A 104 -28.56 9.72 -9.92
CA GLN A 104 -29.51 9.39 -8.85
C GLN A 104 -29.30 10.23 -7.59
N SER A 105 -28.05 10.49 -7.23
CA SER A 105 -27.67 11.23 -6.01
C SER A 105 -27.65 12.75 -6.20
N GLY A 106 -27.66 13.24 -7.44
CA GLY A 106 -27.47 14.66 -7.75
C GLY A 106 -26.04 15.16 -7.54
N VAL A 107 -25.08 14.30 -7.22
CA VAL A 107 -23.68 14.65 -6.99
C VAL A 107 -22.91 14.57 -8.31
N LYS A 108 -22.06 15.57 -8.57
CA LYS A 108 -21.11 15.56 -9.70
C LYS A 108 -19.69 15.75 -9.18
N TYR A 109 -18.80 14.86 -9.57
CA TYR A 109 -17.38 14.93 -9.17
C TYR A 109 -16.58 15.72 -10.21
N SER A 110 -16.20 16.96 -9.87
CA SER A 110 -15.30 17.76 -10.68
C SER A 110 -13.84 17.25 -10.64
N LEU A 111 -13.52 16.50 -9.59
CA LEU A 111 -12.22 15.87 -9.36
C LEU A 111 -12.40 14.41 -8.96
N VAL A 112 -11.62 13.52 -9.57
CA VAL A 112 -11.54 12.11 -9.23
C VAL A 112 -10.08 11.74 -8.91
N HIS A 113 -9.85 10.96 -7.85
CA HIS A 113 -8.54 10.39 -7.56
C HIS A 113 -8.58 8.88 -7.75
N THR A 114 -7.88 8.41 -8.75
CA THR A 114 -7.91 7.01 -9.19
C THR A 114 -6.72 6.24 -8.64
N ASN A 115 -6.97 5.00 -8.20
CA ASN A 115 -6.00 4.15 -7.53
C ASN A 115 -5.81 2.85 -8.32
N TYR A 116 -4.59 2.61 -8.82
CA TYR A 116 -4.22 1.50 -9.69
C TYR A 116 -4.69 1.64 -11.14
N TRP A 117 -4.01 0.95 -12.08
CA TRP A 117 -4.18 1.12 -13.52
C TRP A 117 -5.61 0.91 -14.06
N ILE A 118 -6.40 -0.03 -13.49
CA ILE A 118 -7.79 -0.25 -13.92
C ILE A 118 -8.62 1.00 -13.61
N SER A 119 -8.46 1.54 -12.41
CA SER A 119 -9.16 2.76 -11.98
C SER A 119 -8.72 3.98 -12.78
N SER A 120 -7.44 4.03 -13.20
CA SER A 120 -6.95 5.15 -14.03
C SER A 120 -7.67 5.23 -15.36
N TRP A 121 -7.94 4.08 -16.00
CA TRP A 121 -8.74 4.03 -17.22
C TRP A 121 -10.16 4.57 -16.99
N VAL A 122 -10.79 4.18 -15.86
CA VAL A 122 -12.12 4.72 -15.48
C VAL A 122 -12.07 6.24 -15.33
N GLY A 123 -11.07 6.79 -14.65
CA GLY A 123 -10.89 8.24 -14.51
C GLY A 123 -10.73 8.95 -15.85
N MET A 124 -9.92 8.39 -16.76
CA MET A 124 -9.76 8.94 -18.12
C MET A 124 -11.08 8.97 -18.90
N GLN A 125 -11.96 7.96 -18.74
CA GLN A 125 -13.29 8.00 -19.36
C GLN A 125 -14.18 9.08 -18.73
N LEU A 126 -14.20 9.22 -17.40
CA LEU A 126 -14.94 10.28 -16.73
C LEU A 126 -14.45 11.67 -17.14
N SER A 127 -13.15 11.86 -17.29
CA SER A 127 -12.58 13.11 -17.83
C SER A 127 -13.08 13.41 -19.25
N LYS A 128 -13.09 12.40 -20.12
CA LYS A 128 -13.60 12.54 -21.52
C LYS A 128 -15.12 12.82 -21.58
N ILE A 129 -15.93 12.22 -20.69
CA ILE A 129 -17.40 12.30 -20.73
C ILE A 129 -17.92 13.58 -20.08
N GLN A 130 -17.38 13.98 -18.94
CA GLN A 130 -17.93 15.04 -18.09
C GLN A 130 -16.92 16.13 -17.68
N GLY A 131 -15.66 16.05 -18.12
CA GLY A 131 -14.61 17.03 -17.81
C GLY A 131 -14.11 16.95 -16.36
N SER A 132 -14.23 15.81 -15.68
CA SER A 132 -13.63 15.62 -14.37
C SER A 132 -12.12 15.71 -14.45
N LYS A 133 -11.48 16.47 -13.57
CA LYS A 133 -10.02 16.47 -13.41
C LYS A 133 -9.58 15.16 -12.76
N GLN A 134 -8.46 14.61 -13.20
CA GLN A 134 -7.95 13.32 -12.70
C GLN A 134 -6.63 13.47 -11.96
N VAL A 135 -6.62 13.01 -10.71
CA VAL A 135 -5.40 12.66 -9.97
C VAL A 135 -5.24 11.14 -9.99
N HIS A 136 -4.02 10.63 -10.06
CA HIS A 136 -3.78 9.18 -10.11
C HIS A 136 -2.61 8.73 -9.23
N THR A 137 -2.81 7.64 -8.48
CA THR A 137 -1.77 6.90 -7.73
C THR A 137 -1.67 5.46 -8.25
N TYR A 138 -0.45 5.03 -8.63
CA TYR A 138 -0.27 3.71 -9.26
C TYR A 138 -0.36 2.54 -8.28
N HIS A 139 0.14 2.65 -7.08
CA HIS A 139 0.32 1.57 -6.09
C HIS A 139 1.20 0.40 -6.56
N SER A 140 1.38 0.23 -7.84
CA SER A 140 2.23 -0.78 -8.45
C SER A 140 2.43 -0.43 -9.93
N LEU A 141 3.66 -0.18 -10.32
CA LEU A 141 4.03 0.15 -11.70
C LEU A 141 4.32 -1.12 -12.49
N GLY A 142 3.57 -1.37 -13.57
CA GLY A 142 3.70 -2.57 -14.40
C GLY A 142 5.11 -2.73 -14.97
N ALA A 143 5.70 -1.63 -15.46
CA ALA A 143 7.04 -1.62 -16.02
C ALA A 143 8.14 -2.08 -15.05
N VAL A 144 7.95 -1.90 -13.73
CA VAL A 144 8.84 -2.41 -12.68
C VAL A 144 8.45 -3.83 -12.29
N LYS A 145 7.13 -4.06 -12.02
CA LYS A 145 6.61 -5.35 -11.58
C LYS A 145 6.99 -6.48 -12.53
N TYR A 146 6.85 -6.25 -13.83
CA TYR A 146 7.11 -7.30 -14.83
C TYR A 146 8.58 -7.66 -15.03
N LYS A 147 9.51 -6.88 -14.46
CA LYS A 147 10.94 -7.25 -14.38
C LYS A 147 11.24 -8.26 -13.26
N SER A 148 10.32 -8.38 -12.28
CA SER A 148 10.51 -9.22 -11.08
C SER A 148 9.64 -10.48 -11.07
N VAL A 149 8.96 -10.82 -12.18
CA VAL A 149 8.14 -12.02 -12.32
C VAL A 149 8.65 -12.91 -13.45
N SER A 150 8.53 -14.21 -13.28
CA SER A 150 8.95 -15.21 -14.29
C SER A 150 7.98 -15.31 -15.48
N THR A 151 6.69 -14.99 -15.25
CA THR A 151 5.65 -15.09 -16.28
C THR A 151 4.91 -13.77 -16.41
N ILE A 152 4.90 -13.20 -17.62
CA ILE A 152 4.20 -11.96 -17.93
C ILE A 152 2.77 -12.30 -18.37
N PRO A 153 1.71 -11.79 -17.69
CA PRO A 153 0.33 -12.10 -18.05
C PRO A 153 -0.06 -11.43 -19.38
N LEU A 154 -1.03 -12.00 -20.09
CA LEU A 154 -1.53 -11.48 -21.37
C LEU A 154 -2.02 -10.02 -21.29
N ILE A 155 -2.61 -9.64 -20.17
CA ILE A 155 -3.10 -8.27 -19.92
C ILE A 155 -1.97 -7.23 -19.81
N ALA A 156 -0.71 -7.64 -19.67
CA ALA A 156 0.41 -6.74 -19.44
C ALA A 156 0.54 -5.64 -20.51
N LYS A 157 0.33 -5.98 -21.79
CA LYS A 157 0.40 -5.00 -22.88
C LYS A 157 -0.64 -3.90 -22.70
N THR A 158 -1.87 -4.27 -22.38
CA THR A 158 -2.97 -3.32 -22.11
C THR A 158 -2.65 -2.48 -20.88
N ARG A 159 -2.21 -3.10 -19.80
CA ARG A 159 -1.83 -2.39 -18.58
C ARG A 159 -0.74 -1.34 -18.83
N LEU A 160 0.34 -1.70 -19.52
CA LEU A 160 1.45 -0.77 -19.79
C LEU A 160 0.99 0.40 -20.68
N ALA A 161 0.09 0.16 -21.65
CA ALA A 161 -0.48 1.22 -22.48
C ALA A 161 -1.34 2.19 -21.66
N VAL A 162 -2.22 1.67 -20.80
CA VAL A 162 -3.08 2.48 -19.90
C VAL A 162 -2.23 3.25 -18.89
N GLU A 163 -1.22 2.63 -18.28
CA GLU A 163 -0.30 3.29 -17.37
C GLU A 163 0.46 4.45 -18.03
N LYS A 164 0.87 4.30 -19.29
CA LYS A 164 1.48 5.38 -20.04
C LYS A 164 0.48 6.49 -20.37
N GLU A 165 -0.71 6.14 -20.86
CA GLU A 165 -1.75 7.14 -21.21
C GLU A 165 -2.11 7.99 -20.01
N VAL A 166 -2.36 7.40 -18.83
CA VAL A 166 -2.71 8.17 -17.63
C VAL A 166 -1.56 9.06 -17.15
N LEU A 167 -0.31 8.59 -17.24
CA LEU A 167 0.86 9.42 -16.89
C LEU A 167 0.94 10.68 -17.76
N GLU A 168 0.57 10.58 -19.03
CA GLU A 168 0.67 11.66 -20.00
C GLU A 168 -0.57 12.58 -20.02
N THR A 169 -1.72 12.14 -19.49
CA THR A 169 -3.01 12.85 -19.65
C THR A 169 -3.68 13.28 -18.37
N ALA A 170 -3.39 12.65 -17.22
CA ALA A 170 -3.94 13.08 -15.94
C ALA A 170 -3.35 14.44 -15.51
N GLU A 171 -4.15 15.28 -14.85
CA GLU A 171 -3.70 16.58 -14.34
C GLU A 171 -2.54 16.44 -13.37
N ARG A 172 -2.59 15.43 -12.49
CA ARG A 172 -1.52 15.11 -11.55
C ARG A 172 -1.38 13.59 -11.33
N ILE A 173 -0.15 13.16 -11.20
CA ILE A 173 0.20 11.83 -10.72
C ILE A 173 0.81 11.96 -9.33
N VAL A 174 0.35 11.15 -8.41
CA VAL A 174 0.93 11.05 -7.06
C VAL A 174 1.87 9.84 -7.04
N ALA A 175 3.16 10.09 -6.92
CA ALA A 175 4.18 9.10 -6.62
C ALA A 175 4.37 9.00 -5.11
N THR A 176 4.41 7.78 -4.57
CA THR A 176 4.56 7.56 -3.13
C THR A 176 6.00 7.72 -2.64
N SER A 177 6.96 7.76 -3.56
CA SER A 177 8.39 7.94 -3.25
C SER A 177 9.14 8.61 -4.41
N PRO A 178 10.33 9.22 -4.15
CA PRO A 178 11.22 9.71 -5.21
C PRO A 178 11.63 8.62 -6.20
N GLN A 179 11.83 7.39 -5.72
CA GLN A 179 12.18 6.22 -6.53
C GLN A 179 11.05 5.85 -7.49
N GLU A 180 9.80 5.86 -7.03
CA GLU A 180 8.64 5.62 -7.89
C GLU A 180 8.53 6.68 -8.98
N LYS A 181 8.70 7.97 -8.65
CA LYS A 181 8.78 9.07 -9.64
C LYS A 181 9.89 8.84 -10.65
N GLN A 182 11.08 8.43 -10.22
CA GLN A 182 12.20 8.11 -11.11
C GLN A 182 11.87 6.94 -12.05
N HIS A 183 11.25 5.88 -11.54
CA HIS A 183 10.80 4.74 -12.35
C HIS A 183 9.76 5.16 -13.39
N MET A 184 8.79 5.99 -13.03
CA MET A 184 7.81 6.53 -13.99
C MET A 184 8.52 7.28 -15.12
N ARG A 185 9.46 8.16 -14.77
CA ARG A 185 10.22 8.95 -15.77
C ARG A 185 11.11 8.11 -16.68
N SER A 186 11.78 7.12 -16.14
CA SER A 186 12.75 6.29 -16.88
C SER A 186 12.11 5.13 -17.66
N LEU A 187 10.98 4.61 -17.19
CA LEU A 187 10.41 3.36 -17.73
C LEU A 187 9.06 3.55 -18.42
N VAL A 188 8.35 4.64 -18.19
CA VAL A 188 7.00 4.85 -18.74
C VAL A 188 6.95 6.06 -19.65
N SER A 189 7.16 7.28 -19.14
CA SER A 189 7.16 8.50 -19.93
C SER A 189 7.86 9.66 -19.22
N THR A 190 8.48 10.54 -20.01
CA THR A 190 9.04 11.82 -19.54
C THR A 190 8.00 12.92 -19.40
N LYS A 191 6.75 12.71 -19.89
CA LYS A 191 5.63 13.66 -19.84
C LYS A 191 4.83 13.53 -18.56
N GLY A 192 3.88 14.46 -18.37
CA GLY A 192 2.95 14.51 -17.24
C GLY A 192 3.53 15.16 -15.99
N ASN A 193 2.67 15.50 -15.03
CA ASN A 193 3.02 16.16 -13.78
C ASN A 193 3.03 15.15 -12.64
N ILE A 194 4.15 15.02 -11.92
CA ILE A 194 4.30 14.05 -10.84
C ILE A 194 4.68 14.77 -9.55
N ASP A 195 3.79 14.68 -8.56
CA ASP A 195 4.02 15.11 -7.19
C ASP A 195 4.45 13.91 -6.33
N ILE A 196 5.22 14.17 -5.27
CA ILE A 196 5.63 13.13 -4.33
C ILE A 196 4.84 13.34 -3.05
N ILE A 197 3.85 12.46 -2.81
CA ILE A 197 3.06 12.42 -1.58
C ILE A 197 3.12 10.99 -1.06
N PRO A 198 3.79 10.73 0.08
CA PRO A 198 4.02 9.38 0.58
C PRO A 198 2.71 8.71 1.04
N CYS A 199 2.78 7.41 1.33
CA CYS A 199 1.74 6.76 2.11
C CYS A 199 1.87 7.15 3.58
N GLY A 200 0.77 7.00 4.32
CA GLY A 200 0.70 7.22 5.75
C GLY A 200 0.56 5.93 6.55
N THR A 201 0.62 6.08 7.87
CA THR A 201 0.22 5.07 8.84
C THR A 201 -0.47 5.74 10.03
N ASP A 202 -1.20 4.94 10.80
CA ASP A 202 -1.85 5.40 12.02
C ASP A 202 -0.85 5.42 13.18
N ILE A 203 -0.33 6.60 13.46
CA ILE A 203 0.67 6.83 14.51
C ILE A 203 0.13 6.67 15.93
N HIS A 204 -1.20 6.69 16.12
CA HIS A 204 -1.83 6.48 17.42
C HIS A 204 -2.04 5.00 17.71
N LYS A 205 -2.39 4.23 16.70
CA LYS A 205 -2.57 2.79 16.75
C LYS A 205 -1.24 2.07 16.92
N TYR A 206 -0.29 2.34 16.02
CA TYR A 206 1.05 1.75 16.07
C TYR A 206 1.91 2.47 17.11
N GLY A 207 2.45 1.71 18.08
CA GLY A 207 3.18 2.24 19.23
C GLY A 207 2.30 2.64 20.42
N SER A 208 1.06 2.14 20.47
CA SER A 208 0.17 2.28 21.64
C SER A 208 0.64 1.46 22.86
N SER A 209 1.44 0.42 22.65
CA SER A 209 2.00 -0.45 23.70
C SER A 209 3.51 -0.32 23.79
N SER A 210 4.06 -0.37 25.01
CA SER A 210 5.50 -0.55 25.18
C SER A 210 5.93 -1.97 24.80
N ARG A 211 7.22 -2.17 24.50
CA ARG A 211 7.77 -3.52 24.21
C ARG A 211 7.52 -4.49 25.36
N GLU A 212 7.67 -4.04 26.59
CA GLU A 212 7.44 -4.86 27.78
C GLU A 212 5.98 -5.32 27.86
N GLN A 213 5.03 -4.41 27.73
CA GLN A 213 3.60 -4.74 27.74
C GLN A 213 3.22 -5.71 26.61
N ALA A 214 3.71 -5.45 25.40
CA ALA A 214 3.46 -6.29 24.24
C ALA A 214 4.02 -7.71 24.41
N ARG A 215 5.20 -7.86 25.02
CA ARG A 215 5.80 -9.15 25.32
C ARG A 215 5.02 -9.92 26.39
N ILE A 216 4.55 -9.25 27.43
CA ILE A 216 3.68 -9.88 28.45
C ILE A 216 2.41 -10.42 27.78
N GLU A 217 1.77 -9.64 26.92
CA GLU A 217 0.55 -10.03 26.19
C GLU A 217 0.78 -11.25 25.29
N LEU A 218 1.93 -11.31 24.61
CA LEU A 218 2.27 -12.41 23.72
C LEU A 218 2.97 -13.59 24.42
N GLY A 219 3.21 -13.52 25.73
CA GLY A 219 3.93 -14.55 26.47
C GLY A 219 5.39 -14.73 26.03
N ILE A 220 6.05 -13.64 25.64
CA ILE A 220 7.45 -13.64 25.18
C ILE A 220 8.34 -13.20 26.35
N ASP A 221 9.40 -13.99 26.62
CA ASP A 221 10.37 -13.65 27.64
C ASP A 221 11.07 -12.31 27.32
N PRO A 222 11.31 -11.42 28.31
CA PRO A 222 11.97 -10.13 28.11
C PRO A 222 13.35 -10.22 27.43
N GLU A 223 14.10 -11.30 27.65
CA GLU A 223 15.45 -11.50 27.12
C GLU A 223 15.47 -12.13 25.71
N THR A 224 14.35 -12.69 25.26
CA THR A 224 14.21 -13.28 23.92
C THR A 224 14.50 -12.24 22.83
N LYS A 225 15.33 -12.59 21.85
CA LYS A 225 15.59 -11.77 20.67
C LYS A 225 14.52 -12.05 19.61
N VAL A 226 13.67 -11.08 19.29
CA VAL A 226 12.52 -11.27 18.41
C VAL A 226 12.77 -10.64 17.05
N VAL A 227 12.81 -11.48 16.01
CA VAL A 227 12.80 -11.09 14.61
C VAL A 227 11.38 -11.26 14.08
N PHE A 228 10.77 -10.19 13.58
CA PHE A 228 9.38 -10.20 13.13
C PHE A 228 9.27 -9.89 11.64
N TYR A 229 8.44 -10.64 10.97
CA TYR A 229 7.97 -10.39 9.60
C TYR A 229 6.45 -10.48 9.57
N VAL A 230 5.81 -9.62 8.80
CA VAL A 230 4.40 -9.75 8.45
C VAL A 230 4.17 -9.43 6.98
N GLY A 231 3.36 -10.25 6.31
CA GLY A 231 3.02 -10.06 4.91
C GLY A 231 2.35 -11.28 4.30
N ARG A 232 1.97 -11.16 3.02
CA ARG A 232 1.43 -12.28 2.27
C ARG A 232 2.54 -13.29 1.95
N PHE A 233 2.19 -14.57 1.91
CA PHE A 233 3.06 -15.60 1.37
C PHE A 233 3.09 -15.50 -0.16
N ASP A 234 4.06 -14.74 -0.66
CA ASP A 234 4.31 -14.45 -2.07
C ASP A 234 5.84 -14.41 -2.24
N GLU A 235 6.39 -15.16 -3.19
CA GLU A 235 7.84 -15.26 -3.44
C GLU A 235 8.53 -13.88 -3.49
N ARG A 236 7.84 -12.88 -4.07
CA ARG A 236 8.36 -11.51 -4.15
C ARG A 236 8.54 -10.82 -2.79
N LYS A 237 7.92 -11.34 -1.74
CA LYS A 237 8.08 -10.84 -0.38
C LYS A 237 9.37 -11.32 0.30
N GLY A 238 10.09 -12.26 -0.33
CA GLY A 238 11.44 -12.65 0.06
C GLY A 238 11.54 -13.37 1.41
N ILE A 239 10.47 -14.06 1.85
CA ILE A 239 10.43 -14.75 3.17
C ILE A 239 11.56 -15.78 3.26
N GLU A 240 11.89 -16.48 2.17
CA GLU A 240 13.02 -17.40 2.12
C GLU A 240 14.34 -16.72 2.48
N THR A 241 14.61 -15.52 1.93
CA THR A 241 15.80 -14.73 2.27
C THR A 241 15.89 -14.47 3.78
N LEU A 242 14.76 -14.12 4.41
CA LEU A 242 14.70 -13.93 5.86
C LEU A 242 15.00 -15.22 6.63
N VAL A 243 14.34 -16.32 6.28
CA VAL A 243 14.52 -17.61 6.98
C VAL A 243 15.97 -18.07 6.88
N ARG A 244 16.57 -18.02 5.69
CA ARG A 244 17.98 -18.38 5.49
C ARG A 244 18.94 -17.42 6.20
N ALA A 245 18.63 -16.11 6.26
CA ALA A 245 19.41 -15.13 7.01
C ALA A 245 19.40 -15.42 8.51
N VAL A 246 18.23 -15.69 9.10
CA VAL A 246 18.12 -16.05 10.52
C VAL A 246 18.79 -17.41 10.79
N GLY A 247 18.71 -18.36 9.86
CA GLY A 247 19.40 -19.64 9.93
C GLY A 247 20.95 -19.49 10.02
N GLN A 248 21.50 -18.42 9.42
CA GLN A 248 22.94 -18.09 9.43
C GLN A 248 23.32 -17.11 10.56
N SER A 249 22.37 -16.67 11.40
CA SER A 249 22.63 -15.72 12.49
C SER A 249 23.69 -16.25 13.45
N LYS A 250 24.64 -15.39 13.82
CA LYS A 250 25.66 -15.66 14.81
C LYS A 250 25.12 -15.80 16.24
N LEU A 251 23.87 -15.38 16.45
CA LEU A 251 23.18 -15.47 17.73
C LEU A 251 22.45 -16.81 17.90
N ARG A 252 22.26 -17.58 16.84
CA ARG A 252 21.65 -18.90 16.89
C ARG A 252 22.42 -19.80 17.84
N GLY A 253 21.74 -20.40 18.82
CA GLY A 253 22.31 -21.24 19.87
C GLY A 253 23.14 -20.49 20.93
N LYS A 254 23.25 -19.17 20.87
CA LYS A 254 23.94 -18.32 21.85
C LYS A 254 23.00 -17.40 22.62
N ALA A 255 21.85 -17.07 22.06
CA ALA A 255 20.82 -16.28 22.69
C ALA A 255 19.46 -16.97 22.46
N ASP A 256 18.49 -16.69 23.32
CA ASP A 256 17.12 -17.07 23.05
C ASP A 256 16.60 -16.24 21.87
N LEU A 257 16.39 -16.88 20.73
CA LEU A 257 16.02 -16.27 19.46
C LEU A 257 14.63 -16.77 19.05
N LYS A 258 13.76 -15.86 18.62
CA LYS A 258 12.44 -16.17 18.09
C LYS A 258 12.23 -15.50 16.75
N LEU A 259 11.91 -16.27 15.72
CA LEU A 259 11.47 -15.80 14.42
C LEU A 259 9.95 -15.90 14.35
N ILE A 260 9.28 -14.77 14.07
CA ILE A 260 7.82 -14.73 13.93
C ILE A 260 7.48 -14.31 12.50
N ILE A 261 6.74 -15.18 11.79
CA ILE A 261 6.33 -14.98 10.40
C ILE A 261 4.80 -14.91 10.35
N GLY A 262 4.26 -13.67 10.43
CA GLY A 262 2.83 -13.37 10.35
C GLY A 262 2.33 -13.31 8.92
N GLY A 263 1.14 -13.83 8.67
CA GLY A 263 0.48 -13.77 7.37
C GLY A 263 -0.58 -14.85 7.19
N GLY A 264 -1.68 -14.51 6.54
CA GLY A 264 -2.70 -15.48 6.13
C GLY A 264 -2.27 -16.28 4.90
N SER A 265 -2.81 -17.50 4.76
CA SER A 265 -2.61 -18.35 3.60
C SER A 265 -3.80 -19.28 3.40
N ARG A 266 -4.07 -19.66 2.16
CA ARG A 266 -5.18 -20.55 1.78
C ARG A 266 -4.66 -21.88 1.29
N PRO A 267 -4.99 -23.00 1.94
CA PRO A 267 -4.63 -24.33 1.45
C PRO A 267 -5.05 -24.51 -0.02
N GLY A 268 -4.15 -25.04 -0.84
CA GLY A 268 -4.41 -25.28 -2.27
C GLY A 268 -4.28 -24.05 -3.19
N HIS A 269 -4.05 -22.88 -2.65
CA HIS A 269 -3.73 -21.67 -3.43
C HIS A 269 -2.23 -21.37 -3.43
N SER A 270 -1.80 -20.42 -4.27
CA SER A 270 -0.38 -20.03 -4.40
C SER A 270 0.24 -19.55 -3.09
N ASP A 271 -0.52 -18.83 -2.28
CA ASP A 271 -0.12 -18.38 -0.95
C ASP A 271 0.04 -19.54 0.04
N GLY A 272 -0.84 -20.56 -0.02
CA GLY A 272 -0.72 -21.77 0.78
C GLY A 272 0.48 -22.63 0.36
N MET A 273 0.73 -22.75 -0.95
CA MET A 273 1.91 -23.48 -1.45
C MET A 273 3.22 -22.79 -1.03
N GLU A 274 3.27 -21.45 -1.13
CA GLU A 274 4.45 -20.69 -0.69
C GLU A 274 4.66 -20.82 0.82
N ARG A 275 3.60 -20.78 1.63
CA ARG A 275 3.71 -21.01 3.07
C ARG A 275 4.30 -22.38 3.38
N SER A 276 3.78 -23.45 2.77
CA SER A 276 4.29 -24.81 2.97
C SER A 276 5.76 -24.94 2.53
N ARG A 277 6.15 -24.24 1.47
CA ARG A 277 7.55 -24.16 1.03
C ARG A 277 8.44 -23.51 2.07
N ILE A 278 8.00 -22.41 2.68
CA ILE A 278 8.75 -21.70 3.74
C ILE A 278 8.83 -22.57 5.00
N GLU A 279 7.75 -23.22 5.41
CA GLU A 279 7.76 -24.17 6.54
C GLU A 279 8.77 -25.30 6.31
N SER A 280 8.84 -25.85 5.08
CA SER A 280 9.84 -26.87 4.74
C SER A 280 11.29 -26.36 4.84
N ILE A 281 11.56 -25.10 4.49
CA ILE A 281 12.90 -24.51 4.64
C ILE A 281 13.23 -24.29 6.13
N VAL A 282 12.26 -23.92 6.95
CA VAL A 282 12.42 -23.79 8.40
C VAL A 282 12.81 -25.14 9.01
N ASP A 283 12.13 -26.23 8.60
CA ASP A 283 12.43 -27.59 9.06
C ASP A 283 13.81 -28.08 8.56
N GLU A 284 14.15 -27.85 7.27
CA GLU A 284 15.46 -28.18 6.69
C GLU A 284 16.62 -27.52 7.47
N LEU A 285 16.39 -26.27 7.92
CA LEU A 285 17.38 -25.52 8.68
C LEU A 285 17.32 -25.78 10.20
N GLU A 286 16.50 -26.73 10.66
CA GLU A 286 16.31 -27.07 12.08
C GLU A 286 15.94 -25.83 12.92
N MET A 287 14.98 -25.03 12.46
CA MET A 287 14.55 -23.77 13.09
C MET A 287 13.14 -23.85 13.69
N SER A 288 12.47 -24.99 13.62
CA SER A 288 11.06 -25.15 14.01
C SER A 288 10.80 -24.84 15.48
N ASP A 289 11.77 -25.11 16.37
CA ASP A 289 11.63 -24.88 17.82
C ASP A 289 11.52 -23.38 18.19
N PHE A 290 12.05 -22.48 17.37
CA PHE A 290 12.04 -21.04 17.64
C PHE A 290 11.37 -20.21 16.55
N THR A 291 10.74 -20.86 15.55
CA THR A 291 9.97 -20.19 14.50
C THR A 291 8.47 -20.32 14.76
N LEU A 292 7.77 -19.19 14.81
CA LEU A 292 6.33 -19.15 15.02
C LEU A 292 5.61 -18.62 13.77
N PHE A 293 4.59 -19.35 13.34
CA PHE A 293 3.65 -18.94 12.28
C PHE A 293 2.27 -18.66 12.90
N PRO A 294 2.01 -17.44 13.40
CA PRO A 294 0.74 -17.11 14.08
C PRO A 294 -0.45 -17.08 13.11
N GLY A 295 -0.20 -17.21 11.83
CA GLY A 295 -1.22 -17.04 10.81
C GLY A 295 -1.53 -15.58 10.54
N ARG A 296 -2.78 -15.31 10.17
CA ARG A 296 -3.26 -13.95 9.94
C ARG A 296 -3.28 -13.16 11.25
N LEU A 297 -2.66 -11.99 11.24
CA LEU A 297 -2.72 -11.03 12.34
C LEU A 297 -3.78 -9.96 12.00
N GLY A 298 -4.77 -9.83 12.87
CA GLY A 298 -5.81 -8.81 12.77
C GLY A 298 -5.28 -7.42 13.11
N ASP A 299 -6.12 -6.44 12.87
CA ASP A 299 -5.81 -5.03 13.02
C ASP A 299 -5.61 -4.61 14.48
N ASP A 300 -6.15 -5.38 15.41
CA ASP A 300 -6.06 -5.23 16.86
C ASP A 300 -4.75 -5.76 17.44
N ILE A 301 -4.26 -6.91 16.95
CA ILE A 301 -3.09 -7.59 17.50
C ILE A 301 -1.78 -7.26 16.76
N LEU A 302 -1.86 -6.81 15.51
CA LEU A 302 -0.68 -6.50 14.71
C LEU A 302 0.24 -5.43 15.34
N PRO A 303 -0.28 -4.33 15.95
CA PRO A 303 0.56 -3.36 16.66
C PRO A 303 1.32 -3.97 17.83
N VAL A 304 0.74 -4.96 18.51
CA VAL A 304 1.39 -5.67 19.64
C VAL A 304 2.60 -6.46 19.14
N TYR A 305 2.47 -7.18 18.02
CA TYR A 305 3.60 -7.91 17.43
C TYR A 305 4.73 -6.97 17.00
N PHE A 306 4.43 -5.82 16.39
CA PHE A 306 5.45 -4.84 16.06
C PHE A 306 6.16 -4.33 17.32
N SER A 307 5.40 -3.93 18.34
CA SER A 307 5.96 -3.41 19.60
C SER A 307 6.81 -4.44 20.34
N ALA A 308 6.44 -5.74 20.30
CA ALA A 308 7.18 -6.82 20.95
C ALA A 308 8.52 -7.14 20.27
N ALA A 309 8.67 -6.83 18.97
CA ALA A 309 9.82 -7.18 18.18
C ALA A 309 11.07 -6.32 18.51
N ASP A 310 12.26 -6.91 18.37
CA ASP A 310 13.53 -6.18 18.40
C ASP A 310 13.89 -5.62 17.03
N VAL A 311 13.45 -6.29 15.97
CA VAL A 311 13.64 -5.87 14.59
C VAL A 311 12.50 -6.40 13.72
N CYS A 312 11.95 -5.54 12.85
CA CYS A 312 11.07 -5.95 11.78
C CYS A 312 11.88 -6.10 10.48
N VAL A 313 11.65 -7.19 9.74
CA VAL A 313 12.39 -7.46 8.50
C VAL A 313 11.44 -7.39 7.31
N VAL A 314 11.83 -6.62 6.28
CA VAL A 314 11.06 -6.43 5.04
C VAL A 314 11.95 -6.84 3.85
N PRO A 315 12.09 -8.16 3.56
CA PRO A 315 13.08 -8.69 2.61
C PRO A 315 12.55 -8.71 1.17
N SER A 316 11.59 -7.85 0.84
CA SER A 316 10.87 -7.84 -0.44
C SER A 316 11.81 -7.65 -1.63
N HIS A 317 11.59 -8.41 -2.70
CA HIS A 317 12.31 -8.22 -3.98
C HIS A 317 11.78 -7.01 -4.76
N TYR A 318 10.57 -6.60 -4.48
CA TYR A 318 9.91 -5.42 -5.02
C TYR A 318 8.92 -4.85 -4.00
N GLU A 319 9.09 -3.59 -3.64
CA GLU A 319 8.20 -2.88 -2.71
C GLU A 319 8.01 -1.43 -3.18
N PRO A 320 6.82 -1.04 -3.63
CA PRO A 320 6.56 0.33 -4.11
C PRO A 320 6.78 1.39 -3.05
N PHE A 321 6.38 1.14 -1.80
CA PHE A 321 6.53 2.08 -0.70
C PHE A 321 7.02 1.41 0.61
N GLY A 322 6.34 0.35 1.08
CA GLY A 322 6.69 -0.35 2.31
C GLY A 322 5.87 0.09 3.52
N LEU A 323 4.54 -0.08 3.45
CA LEU A 323 3.64 0.21 4.58
C LEU A 323 4.07 -0.53 5.85
N VAL A 324 4.41 -1.82 5.74
CA VAL A 324 4.90 -2.63 6.87
C VAL A 324 6.12 -2.00 7.53
N ALA A 325 7.02 -1.38 6.76
CA ALA A 325 8.19 -0.71 7.33
C ALA A 325 7.78 0.51 8.17
N ILE A 326 6.88 1.36 7.67
CA ILE A 326 6.43 2.53 8.45
C ILE A 326 5.53 2.16 9.62
N GLU A 327 4.79 1.06 9.57
CA GLU A 327 4.01 0.51 10.71
C GLU A 327 4.95 0.01 11.82
N ALA A 328 6.01 -0.73 11.48
CA ALA A 328 7.05 -1.12 12.42
C ALA A 328 7.74 0.10 13.04
N MET A 329 8.14 1.05 12.21
CA MET A 329 8.77 2.30 12.63
C MET A 329 7.86 3.12 13.55
N ALA A 330 6.56 3.19 13.24
CA ALA A 330 5.55 3.84 14.10
C ALA A 330 5.42 3.16 15.47
N SER A 331 5.69 1.86 15.55
CA SER A 331 5.74 1.11 16.80
C SER A 331 7.07 1.25 17.55
N GLY A 332 8.00 2.07 17.05
CA GLY A 332 9.33 2.22 17.65
C GLY A 332 10.25 1.02 17.39
N THR A 333 9.96 0.21 16.40
CA THR A 333 10.74 -0.98 16.04
C THR A 333 11.60 -0.68 14.83
N PRO A 334 12.94 -0.83 14.92
CA PRO A 334 13.83 -0.61 13.80
C PRO A 334 13.61 -1.65 12.69
N VAL A 335 13.93 -1.27 11.45
CA VAL A 335 13.65 -2.09 10.27
C VAL A 335 14.95 -2.52 9.59
N VAL A 336 15.04 -3.81 9.22
CA VAL A 336 15.99 -4.29 8.22
C VAL A 336 15.21 -4.56 6.93
N ALA A 337 15.51 -3.83 5.87
CA ALA A 337 14.75 -3.91 4.62
C ALA A 337 15.66 -4.15 3.41
N SER A 338 15.06 -4.67 2.33
CA SER A 338 15.74 -4.71 1.03
C SER A 338 16.00 -3.30 0.50
N ASP A 339 17.14 -3.11 -0.11
CA ASP A 339 17.55 -1.86 -0.80
C ASP A 339 16.81 -1.76 -2.17
N VAL A 340 15.47 -1.67 -2.14
CA VAL A 340 14.62 -1.63 -3.33
C VAL A 340 13.47 -0.64 -3.19
N GLY A 341 13.12 0.00 -4.29
CA GLY A 341 11.91 0.82 -4.44
C GLY A 341 11.70 1.84 -3.32
N GLY A 342 10.49 1.89 -2.77
CA GLY A 342 10.12 2.83 -1.71
C GLY A 342 10.80 2.57 -0.37
N LEU A 343 11.34 1.38 -0.13
CA LEU A 343 12.09 1.08 1.11
C LEU A 343 13.33 1.96 1.25
N GLN A 344 13.99 2.33 0.15
CA GLN A 344 15.09 3.30 0.11
C GLN A 344 14.69 4.71 0.59
N PHE A 345 13.41 5.03 0.52
CA PHE A 345 12.87 6.29 0.99
C PHE A 345 12.34 6.20 2.43
N THR A 346 11.71 5.08 2.78
CA THR A 346 11.11 4.91 4.12
C THR A 346 12.17 4.68 5.19
N VAL A 347 13.14 3.81 4.93
CA VAL A 347 14.22 3.45 5.87
C VAL A 347 15.47 4.28 5.56
N VAL A 348 15.98 4.99 6.57
CA VAL A 348 17.25 5.71 6.50
C VAL A 348 18.32 4.85 7.16
N PRO A 349 19.32 4.34 6.40
CA PRO A 349 20.36 3.50 6.94
C PRO A 349 21.11 4.15 8.11
N GLU A 350 21.41 3.39 9.16
CA GLU A 350 22.09 3.79 10.39
C GLU A 350 21.31 4.79 11.28
N GLU A 351 20.17 5.29 10.82
CA GLU A 351 19.33 6.23 11.55
C GLU A 351 18.00 5.60 12.00
N THR A 352 17.28 4.93 11.09
CA THR A 352 15.97 4.33 11.40
C THR A 352 15.93 2.82 11.20
N GLY A 353 16.99 2.25 10.70
CA GLY A 353 17.13 0.84 10.40
C GLY A 353 18.34 0.58 9.50
N LEU A 354 18.32 -0.53 8.78
CA LEU A 354 19.37 -0.92 7.84
C LEU A 354 18.77 -1.36 6.50
N LEU A 355 19.51 -1.15 5.41
CA LEU A 355 19.20 -1.68 4.09
C LEU A 355 20.20 -2.77 3.71
N ALA A 356 19.71 -3.84 3.09
CA ALA A 356 20.51 -4.94 2.56
C ALA A 356 20.13 -5.20 1.10
N PRO A 357 21.04 -5.64 0.23
CA PRO A 357 20.72 -6.02 -1.13
C PRO A 357 19.60 -7.10 -1.13
N ALA A 358 18.64 -6.98 -2.05
CA ALA A 358 17.58 -7.97 -2.17
C ALA A 358 18.16 -9.36 -2.47
N LYS A 359 17.63 -10.39 -1.85
CA LYS A 359 18.07 -11.80 -1.98
C LYS A 359 19.47 -12.10 -1.39
N ASP A 360 20.09 -11.16 -0.68
CA ASP A 360 21.38 -11.37 -0.02
C ASP A 360 21.17 -11.81 1.43
N GLU A 361 21.08 -13.11 1.64
CA GLU A 361 20.89 -13.72 2.96
C GLU A 361 22.00 -13.35 3.96
N VAL A 362 23.23 -13.23 3.49
CA VAL A 362 24.41 -12.91 4.34
C VAL A 362 24.33 -11.46 4.81
N ALA A 363 23.98 -10.52 3.93
CA ALA A 363 23.81 -9.13 4.29
C ALA A 363 22.64 -8.94 5.27
N PHE A 364 21.51 -9.64 5.04
CA PHE A 364 20.38 -9.63 5.98
C PHE A 364 20.76 -10.20 7.34
N ALA A 365 21.47 -11.35 7.39
CA ALA A 365 21.95 -11.93 8.65
C ALA A 365 22.84 -10.96 9.42
N ALA A 366 23.81 -10.33 8.74
CA ALA A 366 24.71 -9.35 9.35
C ALA A 366 23.94 -8.13 9.90
N ALA A 367 22.97 -7.62 9.17
CA ALA A 367 22.16 -6.48 9.59
C ALA A 367 21.28 -6.81 10.81
N ILE A 368 20.61 -7.97 10.80
CA ILE A 368 19.80 -8.47 11.91
C ILE A 368 20.65 -8.65 13.15
N ASP A 369 21.77 -9.38 13.04
CA ASP A 369 22.70 -9.63 14.16
C ASP A 369 23.22 -8.34 14.77
N ARG A 370 23.54 -7.34 13.95
CA ARG A 370 24.05 -6.06 14.40
C ARG A 370 23.04 -5.32 15.28
N ILE A 371 21.76 -5.32 14.92
CA ILE A 371 20.68 -4.70 15.72
C ILE A 371 20.47 -5.51 17.00
N LEU A 372 20.34 -6.83 16.91
CA LEU A 372 20.03 -7.71 18.04
C LEU A 372 21.17 -7.75 19.08
N SER A 373 22.42 -7.56 18.65
CA SER A 373 23.58 -7.58 19.54
C SER A 373 23.81 -6.26 20.30
N ASN A 374 23.10 -5.18 19.93
CA ASN A 374 23.28 -3.86 20.56
C ASN A 374 21.93 -3.25 20.96
N PRO A 375 21.39 -3.60 22.13
CA PRO A 375 20.09 -3.11 22.60
C PRO A 375 19.98 -1.58 22.67
N THR A 376 21.03 -0.90 23.11
CA THR A 376 21.05 0.57 23.19
C THR A 376 20.91 1.21 21.80
N TRP A 377 21.66 0.71 20.83
CA TRP A 377 21.57 1.22 19.46
C TRP A 377 20.25 0.85 18.79
N ARG A 378 19.73 -0.36 19.00
CA ARG A 378 18.38 -0.77 18.59
C ARG A 378 17.33 0.24 19.07
N ASP A 379 17.35 0.64 20.34
CA ASP A 379 16.40 1.57 20.92
C ASP A 379 16.56 2.99 20.34
N GLN A 380 17.78 3.41 20.04
CA GLN A 380 18.04 4.69 19.35
C GLN A 380 17.48 4.67 17.93
N LEU A 381 17.69 3.59 17.17
CA LEU A 381 17.09 3.40 15.83
C LEU A 381 15.56 3.43 15.90
N GLY A 382 14.97 2.74 16.87
CA GLY A 382 13.52 2.69 17.06
C GLY A 382 12.90 4.07 17.38
N GLN A 383 13.54 4.86 18.23
CA GLN A 383 13.11 6.23 18.55
C GLN A 383 13.20 7.16 17.33
N ALA A 384 14.30 7.09 16.58
CA ALA A 384 14.47 7.87 15.35
C ALA A 384 13.47 7.44 14.27
N ALA A 385 13.21 6.14 14.15
CA ALA A 385 12.20 5.57 13.27
C ALA A 385 10.81 6.12 13.58
N ARG A 386 10.38 6.09 14.84
CA ARG A 386 9.11 6.64 15.31
C ARG A 386 8.99 8.13 14.98
N LYS A 387 10.00 8.93 15.32
CA LYS A 387 10.02 10.36 15.03
C LYS A 387 9.91 10.66 13.53
N ARG A 388 10.56 9.87 12.68
CA ARG A 388 10.46 10.01 11.23
C ARG A 388 9.04 9.78 10.72
N VAL A 389 8.35 8.75 11.22
CA VAL A 389 6.96 8.46 10.84
C VAL A 389 6.02 9.59 11.26
N GLU A 390 6.13 10.04 12.50
CA GLU A 390 5.30 11.15 13.02
C GLU A 390 5.44 12.43 12.17
N THR A 391 6.62 12.68 11.64
CA THR A 391 6.88 13.90 10.87
C THR A 391 6.61 13.78 9.37
N LYS A 392 6.63 12.57 8.80
CA LYS A 392 6.59 12.39 7.34
C LYS A 392 5.50 11.45 6.82
N PHE A 393 5.01 10.53 7.64
CA PHE A 393 4.19 9.41 7.19
C PHE A 393 2.90 9.25 8.00
N SER A 394 2.32 10.33 8.55
CA SER A 394 0.98 10.30 9.15
C SER A 394 -0.09 10.46 8.07
N TRP A 395 -1.26 9.83 8.26
CA TRP A 395 -2.38 9.99 7.31
C TRP A 395 -2.89 11.43 7.25
N GLU A 396 -2.85 12.16 8.36
CA GLU A 396 -3.22 13.57 8.44
C GLU A 396 -2.30 14.44 7.55
N GLY A 397 -1.00 14.17 7.60
CA GLY A 397 -0.01 14.87 6.76
C GLY A 397 -0.18 14.54 5.27
N VAL A 398 -0.50 13.29 4.94
CA VAL A 398 -0.82 12.86 3.57
C VAL A 398 -2.09 13.57 3.06
N ALA A 399 -3.17 13.56 3.85
CA ALA A 399 -4.43 14.20 3.48
C ALA A 399 -4.30 15.73 3.34
N SER A 400 -3.45 16.37 4.15
CA SER A 400 -3.16 17.80 4.02
C SER A 400 -2.50 18.11 2.66
N GLN A 401 -1.46 17.36 2.28
CA GLN A 401 -0.79 17.53 0.99
C GLN A 401 -1.74 17.24 -0.20
N LEU A 402 -2.59 16.21 -0.09
CA LEU A 402 -3.61 15.94 -1.11
C LEU A 402 -4.65 17.05 -1.18
N THR A 403 -5.06 17.63 -0.04
CA THR A 403 -6.01 18.76 0.01
C THR A 403 -5.44 19.99 -0.68
N GLU A 404 -4.16 20.30 -0.49
CA GLU A 404 -3.48 21.40 -1.20
C GLU A 404 -3.49 21.16 -2.71
N LEU A 405 -3.08 19.95 -3.14
CA LEU A 405 -3.08 19.54 -4.54
C LEU A 405 -4.47 19.63 -5.19
N TYR A 406 -5.50 19.12 -4.51
CA TYR A 406 -6.87 19.13 -5.02
C TYR A 406 -7.44 20.54 -5.09
N THR A 407 -7.15 21.39 -4.10
CA THR A 407 -7.61 22.77 -4.07
C THR A 407 -6.98 23.57 -5.21
N GLU A 408 -5.66 23.43 -5.41
CA GLU A 408 -4.96 24.04 -6.57
C GLU A 408 -5.61 23.62 -7.89
N LEU A 409 -5.90 22.34 -8.07
CA LEU A 409 -6.54 21.86 -9.28
C LEU A 409 -7.95 22.41 -9.48
N LEU A 410 -8.77 22.49 -8.43
CA LEU A 410 -10.15 22.96 -8.54
C LEU A 410 -10.23 24.48 -8.77
N GLU A 411 -9.24 25.25 -8.35
CA GLU A 411 -9.14 26.70 -8.56
C GLU A 411 -8.66 27.07 -9.97
N GLN A 412 -7.96 26.16 -10.67
CA GLN A 412 -7.54 26.41 -12.06
C GLN A 412 -8.74 26.40 -13.00
N PRO A 413 -8.91 27.41 -13.88
CA PRO A 413 -9.97 27.42 -14.88
C PRO A 413 -9.90 26.16 -15.75
N VAL A 414 -11.06 25.60 -16.08
CA VAL A 414 -11.13 24.52 -17.10
C VAL A 414 -10.74 25.13 -18.44
N GLU A 415 -9.58 24.76 -18.99
CA GLU A 415 -9.25 25.10 -20.37
C GLU A 415 -10.26 24.37 -21.28
N VAL A 416 -11.24 25.12 -21.77
CA VAL A 416 -12.14 24.64 -22.83
C VAL A 416 -11.30 24.54 -24.10
N PRO A 417 -11.16 23.37 -24.75
CA PRO A 417 -10.47 23.26 -26.02
C PRO A 417 -11.13 24.22 -27.01
N THR A 418 -10.39 25.24 -27.47
CA THR A 418 -10.85 26.13 -28.52
C THR A 418 -11.01 25.26 -29.77
N THR A 419 -12.25 24.95 -30.14
CA THR A 419 -12.57 24.40 -31.46
C THR A 419 -12.08 25.43 -32.49
N ALA A 420 -11.00 25.09 -33.21
CA ALA A 420 -10.53 25.82 -34.33
C ALA A 420 -11.67 25.88 -35.37
N THR A 421 -12.34 27.01 -35.43
CA THR A 421 -13.29 27.31 -36.49
C THR A 421 -12.46 27.49 -37.77
N THR A 422 -12.34 26.44 -38.56
CA THR A 422 -11.86 26.55 -39.93
C THR A 422 -12.87 27.39 -40.71
N ALA A 423 -12.56 28.69 -40.87
CA ALA A 423 -13.27 29.55 -41.80
C ALA A 423 -12.97 29.00 -43.23
N VAL A 424 -13.96 28.37 -43.83
CA VAL A 424 -13.98 28.10 -45.25
C VAL A 424 -14.25 29.46 -45.93
N SER A 425 -13.20 30.05 -46.50
CA SER A 425 -13.35 31.17 -47.43
C SER A 425 -13.86 30.67 -48.75
N ALA A 426 -15.00 31.25 -49.19
CA ALA A 426 -15.60 31.07 -50.49
C ALA A 426 -14.70 31.64 -51.62
#